data_de8015ca0fadcc80e2836ebd56d70850
#
_entry.id   de8015ca0fadcc80e2836ebd56d70850
#
_cell.length_a   1.000
_cell.length_b   1.000
_cell.length_c   1.000
_cell.angle_alpha   90.00
_cell.angle_beta   90.00
_cell.angle_gamma   90.00
#
_symmetry.space_group_name_H-M   'P 1'
#
loop_
_entity.id
_entity.type
_entity.pdbx_description
1 polymer ?
#
loop_
_entity_poly.entity_id
_entity_poly.type
_entity_poly.pdbx_seq_one_letter_code
_entity_poly.pdbx_strand_id
1 'polypeptide(L)'
;MEVGVSIERAKELISACKLNLSLETIHLDKANGRILAKGLVSKVNDPRFDNSAMDGWAVREEDCSSNNVTILRIVGAIQAGSENVHRIKSGEACKITTGAPIPDGADAIVIVENSRIEGENVIITGQAKKSFIRIKGENLSR
;
A
#
# COMPACT_ATOMS: atom_id res chain seq x y z
N MET A 1 -36.42 20.81 -31.97
CA MET A 1 -35.08 20.89 -31.35
C MET A 1 -35.20 21.88 -30.19
N GLU A 2 -34.92 21.43 -28.94
CA GLU A 2 -34.95 22.34 -27.80
C GLU A 2 -33.74 23.31 -27.91
N VAL A 3 -33.96 24.62 -27.68
CA VAL A 3 -32.93 25.66 -27.74
C VAL A 3 -32.81 26.31 -26.36
N GLY A 4 -31.62 26.59 -25.91
CA GLY A 4 -31.40 27.25 -24.61
C GLY A 4 -31.61 26.30 -23.41
N VAL A 5 -31.30 25.04 -23.55
CA VAL A 5 -31.41 24.04 -22.46
C VAL A 5 -30.42 24.31 -21.35
N SER A 6 -30.82 24.07 -20.09
CA SER A 6 -29.89 24.08 -18.95
C SER A 6 -28.87 22.94 -19.05
N ILE A 7 -27.77 23.03 -18.26
CA ILE A 7 -26.75 21.97 -18.20
C ILE A 7 -27.36 20.66 -17.73
N GLU A 8 -28.24 20.71 -16.74
CA GLU A 8 -28.95 19.54 -16.21
C GLU A 8 -29.80 18.88 -17.29
N ARG A 9 -30.57 19.69 -18.03
CA ARG A 9 -31.40 19.19 -19.13
C ARG A 9 -30.55 18.59 -20.27
N ALA A 10 -29.41 19.19 -20.59
CA ALA A 10 -28.48 18.65 -21.57
C ALA A 10 -27.93 17.27 -21.15
N LYS A 11 -27.56 17.12 -19.86
CA LYS A 11 -27.11 15.84 -19.31
C LYS A 11 -28.21 14.75 -19.40
N GLU A 12 -29.45 15.12 -19.07
CA GLU A 12 -30.60 14.19 -19.21
C GLU A 12 -30.78 13.72 -20.68
N LEU A 13 -30.76 14.66 -21.62
CA LEU A 13 -30.89 14.35 -23.03
C LEU A 13 -29.78 13.42 -23.54
N ILE A 14 -28.52 13.71 -23.15
CA ILE A 14 -27.36 12.88 -23.49
C ILE A 14 -27.52 11.47 -22.88
N SER A 15 -27.90 11.40 -21.61
CA SER A 15 -28.08 10.12 -20.90
C SER A 15 -29.24 9.29 -21.48
N ALA A 16 -30.25 9.94 -22.05
CA ALA A 16 -31.38 9.27 -22.73
C ALA A 16 -31.01 8.74 -24.11
N CYS A 17 -29.88 9.17 -24.69
CA CYS A 17 -29.42 8.65 -25.99
C CYS A 17 -28.95 7.20 -25.84
N LYS A 18 -29.73 6.27 -26.38
CA LYS A 18 -29.36 4.85 -26.45
C LYS A 18 -28.41 4.64 -27.63
N LEU A 19 -27.12 4.35 -27.31
CA LEU A 19 -26.18 3.89 -28.31
C LEU A 19 -26.34 2.38 -28.50
N ASN A 20 -26.70 1.93 -29.71
CA ASN A 20 -26.72 0.51 -30.06
C ASN A 20 -25.27 0.07 -30.34
N LEU A 21 -24.54 -0.31 -29.26
CA LEU A 21 -23.22 -0.84 -29.38
C LEU A 21 -23.25 -2.36 -29.40
N SER A 22 -22.54 -2.97 -30.35
CA SER A 22 -22.29 -4.41 -30.36
C SER A 22 -21.11 -4.77 -29.49
N LEU A 23 -21.15 -5.97 -28.90
CA LEU A 23 -20.02 -6.53 -28.16
C LEU A 23 -19.13 -7.34 -29.09
N GLU A 24 -17.81 -7.19 -28.91
CA GLU A 24 -16.84 -7.99 -29.64
C GLU A 24 -15.74 -8.46 -28.69
N THR A 25 -15.09 -9.55 -29.03
CA THR A 25 -13.89 -10.03 -28.35
C THR A 25 -12.67 -9.64 -29.19
N ILE A 26 -11.75 -8.93 -28.59
CA ILE A 26 -10.54 -8.46 -29.26
C ILE A 26 -9.29 -8.88 -28.47
N HIS A 27 -8.15 -8.89 -29.14
CA HIS A 27 -6.88 -9.11 -28.48
C HIS A 27 -6.51 -7.92 -27.59
N LEU A 28 -5.81 -8.17 -26.47
CA LEU A 28 -5.52 -7.17 -25.45
C LEU A 28 -4.74 -5.95 -25.99
N ASP A 29 -3.80 -6.17 -26.91
CA ASP A 29 -3.03 -5.10 -27.55
C ASP A 29 -3.88 -4.12 -28.36
N LYS A 30 -5.09 -4.52 -28.77
CA LYS A 30 -6.09 -3.69 -29.48
C LYS A 30 -7.12 -3.06 -28.54
N ALA A 31 -6.99 -3.26 -27.22
CA ALA A 31 -7.97 -2.79 -26.23
C ALA A 31 -7.85 -1.29 -25.92
N ASN A 32 -6.75 -0.66 -26.26
CA ASN A 32 -6.57 0.78 -26.01
C ASN A 32 -7.64 1.60 -26.76
N GLY A 33 -8.29 2.52 -26.05
CA GLY A 33 -9.39 3.34 -26.59
C GLY A 33 -10.73 2.63 -26.71
N ARG A 34 -10.87 1.36 -26.24
CA ARG A 34 -12.12 0.61 -26.25
C ARG A 34 -12.81 0.68 -24.89
N ILE A 35 -14.12 0.44 -24.90
CA ILE A 35 -14.96 0.42 -23.70
C ILE A 35 -15.17 -1.03 -23.26
N LEU A 36 -14.91 -1.32 -21.99
CA LEU A 36 -15.16 -2.65 -21.44
C LEU A 36 -16.66 -2.96 -21.43
N ALA A 37 -17.03 -4.06 -22.05
CA ALA A 37 -18.41 -4.56 -22.08
C ALA A 37 -18.78 -5.32 -20.81
N LYS A 38 -17.81 -5.87 -20.09
CA LYS A 38 -17.98 -6.59 -18.83
C LYS A 38 -16.97 -6.08 -17.81
N GLY A 39 -17.39 -6.00 -16.55
CA GLY A 39 -16.48 -5.68 -15.45
C GLY A 39 -15.33 -6.68 -15.36
N LEU A 40 -14.16 -6.19 -14.97
CA LEU A 40 -13.00 -7.01 -14.68
C LEU A 40 -12.90 -7.19 -13.17
N VAL A 41 -12.62 -8.43 -12.77
CA VAL A 41 -12.38 -8.78 -11.37
C VAL A 41 -10.95 -9.26 -11.25
N SER A 42 -10.20 -8.69 -10.31
CA SER A 42 -8.86 -9.15 -10.03
C SER A 42 -8.86 -10.56 -9.45
N LYS A 43 -7.89 -11.37 -9.87
CA LYS A 43 -7.65 -12.70 -9.29
C LYS A 43 -6.66 -12.66 -8.12
N VAL A 44 -6.02 -11.53 -7.88
CA VAL A 44 -5.01 -11.33 -6.85
C VAL A 44 -5.22 -10.00 -6.15
N ASN A 45 -4.78 -9.89 -4.91
CA ASN A 45 -4.65 -8.61 -4.23
C ASN A 45 -3.38 -7.88 -4.69
N ASP A 46 -3.43 -6.54 -4.70
CA ASP A 46 -2.26 -5.69 -4.87
C ASP A 46 -2.27 -4.58 -3.80
N PRO A 47 -1.29 -4.53 -2.89
CA PRO A 47 -0.23 -5.54 -2.67
C PRO A 47 -0.78 -6.92 -2.28
N ARG A 48 0.04 -7.97 -2.48
CA ARG A 48 -0.35 -9.36 -2.12
C ARG A 48 -0.36 -9.62 -0.62
N PHE A 49 0.40 -8.83 0.15
CA PHE A 49 0.57 -8.88 1.60
C PHE A 49 0.90 -7.49 2.12
N ASP A 50 0.76 -7.27 3.42
CA ASP A 50 1.16 -6.04 4.08
C ASP A 50 2.67 -5.87 3.95
N ASN A 51 3.10 -4.71 3.43
CA ASN A 51 4.51 -4.46 3.17
C ASN A 51 4.92 -3.04 3.52
N SER A 52 6.23 -2.84 3.71
CA SER A 52 6.75 -1.52 4.01
C SER A 52 6.72 -0.59 2.79
N ALA A 53 6.25 0.63 2.99
CA ALA A 53 6.35 1.71 2.00
C ALA A 53 7.71 2.42 2.05
N MET A 54 8.54 2.17 3.09
CA MET A 54 9.77 2.90 3.36
C MET A 54 10.91 1.95 3.74
N ASP A 55 12.14 2.40 3.56
CA ASP A 55 13.31 1.74 4.14
C ASP A 55 13.45 2.20 5.60
N GLY A 56 13.71 1.27 6.51
CA GLY A 56 13.81 1.60 7.92
C GLY A 56 13.74 0.41 8.85
N TRP A 57 12.94 0.54 9.90
CA TRP A 57 12.79 -0.41 10.99
C TRP A 57 11.33 -0.74 11.23
N ALA A 58 10.98 -2.00 11.12
CA ALA A 58 9.71 -2.53 11.56
C ALA A 58 9.73 -2.66 13.08
N VAL A 59 8.75 -2.04 13.74
CA VAL A 59 8.68 -1.88 15.20
C VAL A 59 7.24 -2.04 15.67
N ARG A 60 7.06 -2.13 16.97
CA ARG A 60 5.76 -1.93 17.61
C ARG A 60 5.61 -0.45 17.94
N GLU A 61 4.52 0.17 17.51
CA GLU A 61 4.28 1.60 17.75
C GLU A 61 4.35 1.93 19.24
N GLU A 62 3.79 1.06 20.08
CA GLU A 62 3.75 1.26 21.53
C GLU A 62 5.14 1.27 22.20
N ASP A 63 6.16 0.66 21.58
CA ASP A 63 7.53 0.68 22.06
C ASP A 63 8.26 2.00 21.69
N CYS A 64 7.69 2.80 20.78
CA CYS A 64 8.27 4.03 20.27
C CYS A 64 7.59 5.26 20.86
N SER A 65 8.24 5.91 21.80
CA SER A 65 7.73 7.17 22.36
C SER A 65 7.87 8.32 21.36
N SER A 66 6.80 9.09 21.15
CA SER A 66 6.78 10.23 20.23
C SER A 66 7.74 11.38 20.63
N ASN A 67 8.14 11.44 21.89
CA ASN A 67 8.90 12.57 22.44
C ASN A 67 10.27 12.20 23.02
N ASN A 68 10.65 10.93 23.00
CA ASN A 68 11.92 10.46 23.58
C ASN A 68 12.70 9.59 22.58
N VAL A 69 14.00 9.53 22.79
CA VAL A 69 14.85 8.55 22.11
C VAL A 69 14.46 7.15 22.58
N THR A 70 14.19 6.26 21.63
CA THR A 70 13.88 4.86 21.91
C THR A 70 15.04 3.97 21.48
N ILE A 71 15.42 3.02 22.32
CA ILE A 71 16.49 2.05 22.04
C ILE A 71 15.82 0.67 21.90
N LEU A 72 15.97 0.05 20.74
CA LEU A 72 15.40 -1.27 20.44
C LEU A 72 16.51 -2.23 20.00
N ARG A 73 16.42 -3.49 20.42
CA ARG A 73 17.34 -4.54 20.00
C ARG A 73 17.07 -4.97 18.57
N ILE A 74 18.10 -5.05 17.74
CA ILE A 74 18.02 -5.51 16.36
C ILE A 74 17.92 -7.04 16.36
N VAL A 75 16.83 -7.61 15.82
CA VAL A 75 16.61 -9.06 15.77
C VAL A 75 16.74 -9.65 14.37
N GLY A 76 16.96 -8.82 13.35
CA GLY A 76 17.15 -9.29 11.99
C GLY A 76 16.94 -8.21 10.95
N ALA A 77 16.89 -8.66 9.69
CA ALA A 77 16.60 -7.81 8.53
C ALA A 77 15.72 -8.56 7.54
N ILE A 78 14.79 -7.85 6.94
CA ILE A 78 13.86 -8.37 5.92
C ILE A 78 13.97 -7.50 4.68
N GLN A 79 14.18 -8.12 3.54
CA GLN A 79 14.26 -7.45 2.24
C GLN A 79 13.05 -7.83 1.38
N ALA A 80 12.75 -7.02 0.38
CA ALA A 80 11.76 -7.37 -0.63
C ALA A 80 12.11 -8.72 -1.27
N GLY A 81 11.11 -9.62 -1.34
CA GLY A 81 11.31 -10.98 -1.82
C GLY A 81 11.77 -12.00 -0.76
N SER A 82 11.97 -11.60 0.49
CA SER A 82 12.27 -12.54 1.58
C SER A 82 11.06 -13.43 1.87
N GLU A 83 11.31 -14.73 2.02
CA GLU A 83 10.30 -15.71 2.48
C GLU A 83 10.29 -15.84 4.00
N ASN A 84 11.42 -15.56 4.66
CA ASN A 84 11.56 -15.63 6.12
C ASN A 84 11.07 -14.33 6.76
N VAL A 85 9.97 -14.41 7.45
CA VAL A 85 9.39 -13.32 8.22
C VAL A 85 9.83 -13.52 9.68
N HIS A 86 10.66 -12.60 10.19
CA HIS A 86 10.99 -12.55 11.61
C HIS A 86 9.74 -12.21 12.42
N ARG A 87 9.73 -12.64 13.68
CA ARG A 87 8.73 -12.17 14.64
C ARG A 87 9.41 -11.23 15.61
N ILE A 88 8.82 -10.05 15.83
CA ILE A 88 9.32 -9.09 16.81
C ILE A 88 8.47 -9.10 18.08
N LYS A 89 9.12 -8.83 19.20
CA LYS A 89 8.53 -8.67 20.52
C LYS A 89 8.73 -7.24 21.00
N SER A 90 8.18 -6.92 22.17
CA SER A 90 8.44 -5.63 22.83
C SER A 90 9.96 -5.40 23.04
N GLY A 91 10.41 -4.19 22.74
CA GLY A 91 11.82 -3.81 22.81
C GLY A 91 12.68 -4.28 21.64
N GLU A 92 12.08 -4.82 20.57
CA GLU A 92 12.78 -5.33 19.40
C GLU A 92 12.45 -4.55 18.14
N ALA A 93 13.42 -4.50 17.21
CA ALA A 93 13.25 -3.92 15.88
C ALA A 93 13.84 -4.85 14.81
N CYS A 94 13.22 -4.90 13.65
CA CYS A 94 13.73 -5.59 12.48
C CYS A 94 14.02 -4.59 11.36
N LYS A 95 15.23 -4.62 10.79
CA LYS A 95 15.54 -3.79 9.62
C LYS A 95 14.67 -4.21 8.46
N ILE A 96 14.08 -3.26 7.74
CA ILE A 96 13.15 -3.55 6.65
C ILE A 96 13.43 -2.65 5.45
N THR A 97 13.27 -3.22 4.24
CA THR A 97 13.33 -2.43 3.00
C THR A 97 11.95 -2.24 2.40
N THR A 98 11.82 -1.21 1.59
CA THR A 98 10.58 -0.94 0.83
C THR A 98 10.13 -2.19 0.05
N GLY A 99 8.85 -2.53 0.17
CA GLY A 99 8.26 -3.71 -0.47
C GLY A 99 8.45 -5.02 0.31
N ALA A 100 9.24 -5.04 1.38
CA ALA A 100 9.40 -6.21 2.22
C ALA A 100 8.15 -6.49 3.07
N PRO A 101 7.82 -7.77 3.35
CA PRO A 101 6.69 -8.12 4.19
C PRO A 101 6.89 -7.61 5.62
N ILE A 102 5.80 -7.18 6.25
CA ILE A 102 5.82 -6.75 7.64
C ILE A 102 5.99 -7.97 8.54
N PRO A 103 6.97 -7.97 9.45
CA PRO A 103 7.17 -9.07 10.39
C PRO A 103 6.02 -9.18 11.40
N ASP A 104 5.73 -10.40 11.82
CA ASP A 104 4.75 -10.64 12.89
C ASP A 104 5.11 -9.82 14.13
N GLY A 105 4.10 -9.17 14.72
CA GLY A 105 4.27 -8.35 15.91
C GLY A 105 4.65 -6.90 15.63
N ALA A 106 5.07 -6.54 14.40
CA ALA A 106 5.23 -5.15 14.00
C ALA A 106 3.89 -4.54 13.54
N ASP A 107 3.66 -3.28 13.87
CA ASP A 107 2.50 -2.53 13.43
C ASP A 107 2.83 -1.10 12.96
N ALA A 108 4.12 -0.76 12.91
CA ALA A 108 4.60 0.55 12.46
C ALA A 108 6.02 0.47 11.88
N ILE A 109 6.37 1.50 11.10
CA ILE A 109 7.71 1.67 10.51
C ILE A 109 8.30 3.00 10.99
N VAL A 110 9.59 2.96 11.34
CA VAL A 110 10.43 4.15 11.49
C VAL A 110 11.38 4.22 10.31
N ILE A 111 11.43 5.35 9.62
CA ILE A 111 12.34 5.55 8.48
C ILE A 111 13.80 5.56 8.93
N VAL A 112 14.68 5.09 8.07
CA VAL A 112 16.11 4.92 8.38
C VAL A 112 16.79 6.23 8.80
N GLU A 113 16.37 7.36 8.23
CA GLU A 113 16.90 8.70 8.51
C GLU A 113 16.68 9.14 9.95
N ASN A 114 15.68 8.59 10.62
CA ASN A 114 15.35 8.88 12.02
C ASN A 114 15.95 7.85 12.98
N SER A 115 17.04 7.21 12.59
CA SER A 115 17.66 6.17 13.39
C SER A 115 19.18 6.15 13.23
N ARG A 116 19.86 5.55 14.19
CA ARG A 116 21.28 5.17 14.10
C ARG A 116 21.49 3.82 14.76
N ILE A 117 22.45 3.06 14.26
CA ILE A 117 22.82 1.77 14.83
C ILE A 117 23.94 1.97 15.84
N GLU A 118 23.80 1.39 17.03
CA GLU A 118 24.84 1.31 18.05
C GLU A 118 24.95 -0.15 18.56
N GLY A 119 26.00 -0.86 18.12
CA GLY A 119 26.20 -2.26 18.43
C GLY A 119 25.04 -3.13 17.92
N GLU A 120 24.36 -3.84 18.82
CA GLU A 120 23.21 -4.69 18.51
C GLU A 120 21.87 -3.94 18.62
N ASN A 121 21.89 -2.63 18.83
CA ASN A 121 20.69 -1.84 19.01
C ASN A 121 20.54 -0.79 17.92
N VAL A 122 19.30 -0.41 17.67
CA VAL A 122 18.93 0.77 16.92
C VAL A 122 18.41 1.84 17.89
N ILE A 123 18.92 3.05 17.72
CA ILE A 123 18.48 4.25 18.44
C ILE A 123 17.56 5.01 17.50
N ILE A 124 16.32 5.15 17.91
CA ILE A 124 15.26 5.81 17.14
C ILE A 124 15.03 7.20 17.74
N THR A 125 15.05 8.21 16.88
CA THR A 125 14.81 9.62 17.23
C THR A 125 13.54 10.19 16.59
N GLY A 126 12.86 9.40 15.79
CA GLY A 126 11.63 9.80 15.08
C GLY A 126 10.41 8.97 15.47
N GLN A 127 9.29 9.32 14.89
CA GLN A 127 8.01 8.63 15.14
C GLN A 127 7.90 7.34 14.31
N ALA A 128 7.42 6.29 14.94
CA ALA A 128 6.89 5.12 14.25
C ALA A 128 5.54 5.47 13.61
N LYS A 129 5.32 5.07 12.36
CA LYS A 129 4.09 5.38 11.62
C LYS A 129 3.46 4.15 11.00
N LYS A 130 2.22 3.88 11.35
CA LYS A 130 1.39 2.84 10.72
C LYS A 130 1.10 3.14 9.26
N SER A 131 1.01 4.43 8.88
CA SER A 131 0.79 4.87 7.51
C SER A 131 1.93 4.53 6.53
N PHE A 132 3.06 4.05 7.05
CA PHE A 132 4.16 3.53 6.23
C PHE A 132 4.04 2.03 5.93
N ILE A 133 2.95 1.41 6.35
CA ILE A 133 2.58 0.04 5.97
C ILE A 133 1.51 0.12 4.89
N ARG A 134 1.79 -0.44 3.73
CA ARG A 134 0.81 -0.66 2.67
C ARG A 134 0.05 -1.94 2.94
N ILE A 135 -1.25 -1.82 3.04
CA ILE A 135 -2.13 -2.93 3.40
C ILE A 135 -2.43 -3.80 2.17
N LYS A 136 -2.49 -5.11 2.39
CA LYS A 136 -2.88 -6.08 1.37
C LYS A 136 -4.18 -5.66 0.68
N GLY A 137 -4.12 -5.52 -0.65
CA GLY A 137 -5.29 -5.23 -1.47
C GLY A 137 -5.72 -3.76 -1.47
N GLU A 138 -4.91 -2.82 -0.94
CA GLU A 138 -5.28 -1.39 -0.92
C GLU A 138 -5.42 -0.77 -2.31
N ASN A 139 -4.65 -1.24 -3.29
CA ASN A 139 -4.74 -0.78 -4.68
C ASN A 139 -5.78 -1.58 -5.46
N LEU A 140 -5.82 -2.90 -5.23
CA LEU A 140 -6.69 -3.83 -5.94
C LEU A 140 -7.01 -5.03 -5.05
N SER A 141 -8.27 -5.23 -4.73
CA SER A 141 -8.73 -6.38 -3.95
C SER A 141 -9.35 -7.46 -4.85
N ARG A 142 -9.12 -8.72 -4.44
CA ARG A 142 -9.77 -9.88 -5.03
C ARG A 142 -11.23 -9.98 -4.58
#